data_84c963175021e7e3a96446cffc2cacd2
#
_entry.id   84c963175021e7e3a96446cffc2cacd2
#
_cell.length_a   1.000
_cell.length_b   1.000
_cell.length_c   1.000
_cell.angle_alpha   90.00
_cell.angle_beta   90.00
_cell.angle_gamma   90.00
#
_symmetry.space_group_name_H-M   'P 1'
#
loop_
_entity.id
_entity.type
_entity.pdbx_description
1 polymer ?
#
loop_
_entity_poly.entity_id
_entity_poly.type
_entity_poly.pdbx_seq_one_letter_code
_entity_poly.pdbx_strand_id
1 'polypeptide(L)'
;MWNLRDKYAIAGIGYTDFTKQSGRTTRSLASEACLKAINDAGLDADEVDGIISYNMGDSDPGIAVATELGLPRAHYMNDVFAGGNVAVMVMLTATAVIEAGLAKNVLCFRSMNGRSGVRLGGSRDQNAYGFSQYTAPFGWMTYPQAMAMWCRRHMSKYGTTSAQLGAIAVNCRKNASMNPRAMQRKPMTLDDYFASRPIVDPFRMYDICLESDGACAVLVTSSAHARDLKQKPVYITGGAYGGGPSQGFSFEDIMRWPDPAHNCFPYIADDLWKSAGLGPKDMDFAEIYDCFTYSTIMALEGMGFCKEGEGGPYVESGAIALAGSLPVNTHGGLLSEAYIHGLNHTIEAVEQLRGQAGERQVANASIGLVTAGAMSCGSAMVIRT
;
A
#
# COMPACT_ATOMS: atom_id res chain seq x y z
N MET A 1 4.25 -21.14 -14.27
CA MET A 1 4.23 -19.92 -13.45
C MET A 1 5.60 -19.27 -13.57
N TRP A 2 5.67 -17.97 -13.82
CA TRP A 2 6.94 -17.25 -13.94
C TRP A 2 7.67 -17.25 -12.59
N ASN A 3 8.92 -17.69 -12.59
CA ASN A 3 9.74 -17.75 -11.38
C ASN A 3 10.54 -16.45 -11.24
N LEU A 4 10.06 -15.55 -10.38
CA LEU A 4 10.71 -14.27 -10.09
C LEU A 4 11.61 -14.31 -8.83
N ARG A 5 11.61 -15.45 -8.09
CA ARG A 5 12.27 -15.58 -6.80
C ARG A 5 13.72 -15.09 -6.82
N ASP A 6 13.97 -13.97 -6.15
CA ASP A 6 15.26 -13.31 -5.95
C ASP A 6 16.01 -12.94 -7.26
N LYS A 7 15.34 -12.90 -8.40
CA LYS A 7 15.94 -12.49 -9.66
C LYS A 7 15.97 -10.98 -9.86
N TYR A 8 15.14 -10.27 -9.11
CA TYR A 8 14.98 -8.82 -9.16
C TYR A 8 15.05 -8.25 -7.75
N ALA A 9 15.46 -7.00 -7.67
CA ALA A 9 15.60 -6.31 -6.40
C ALA A 9 15.14 -4.86 -6.49
N ILE A 10 14.69 -4.35 -5.36
CA ILE A 10 14.55 -2.93 -5.12
C ILE A 10 15.93 -2.39 -4.77
N ALA A 11 16.46 -1.51 -5.62
CA ALA A 11 17.79 -0.93 -5.49
C ALA A 11 17.75 0.48 -4.89
N GLY A 12 16.67 1.22 -5.10
CA GLY A 12 16.53 2.58 -4.59
C GLY A 12 15.11 2.91 -4.17
N ILE A 13 14.98 3.79 -3.18
CA ILE A 13 13.72 4.32 -2.68
C ILE A 13 13.81 5.84 -2.55
N GLY A 14 12.68 6.52 -2.72
CA GLY A 14 12.59 7.95 -2.56
C GLY A 14 11.20 8.41 -2.19
N TYR A 15 11.10 9.47 -1.41
CA TYR A 15 9.84 10.06 -0.97
C TYR A 15 10.00 11.55 -0.69
N THR A 16 8.90 12.26 -0.73
CA THR A 16 8.82 13.67 -0.33
C THR A 16 8.33 13.79 1.11
N ASP A 17 8.37 14.98 1.66
CA ASP A 17 7.61 15.27 2.87
C ASP A 17 6.11 15.03 2.62
N PHE A 18 5.44 14.44 3.60
CA PHE A 18 4.00 14.22 3.58
C PHE A 18 3.28 15.35 4.32
N THR A 19 2.35 16.01 3.64
CA THR A 19 1.69 17.20 4.19
C THR A 19 0.19 17.20 3.88
N LYS A 20 -0.54 18.14 4.53
CA LYS A 20 -1.94 18.44 4.18
C LYS A 20 -2.05 19.41 3.00
N GLN A 21 -1.00 20.18 2.73
CA GLN A 21 -0.96 21.21 1.70
C GLN A 21 0.49 21.42 1.28
N SER A 22 0.88 20.76 0.20
CA SER A 22 2.24 20.79 -0.33
C SER A 22 2.59 22.15 -0.97
N GLY A 23 1.60 22.82 -1.56
CA GLY A 23 1.81 24.02 -2.39
C GLY A 23 2.54 23.71 -3.70
N ARG A 24 2.64 22.42 -4.09
CA ARG A 24 3.41 21.92 -5.23
C ARG A 24 2.53 21.17 -6.21
N THR A 25 3.00 21.04 -7.45
CA THR A 25 2.34 20.16 -8.43
C THR A 25 2.66 18.70 -8.16
N THR A 26 1.78 17.80 -8.56
CA THR A 26 2.01 16.35 -8.49
C THR A 26 3.25 15.93 -9.27
N ARG A 27 3.56 16.61 -10.38
CA ARG A 27 4.77 16.43 -11.17
C ARG A 27 6.04 16.75 -10.37
N SER A 28 6.10 17.93 -9.74
CA SER A 28 7.25 18.32 -8.92
C SER A 28 7.49 17.37 -7.74
N LEU A 29 6.41 16.88 -7.11
CA LEU A 29 6.51 15.87 -6.05
C LEU A 29 7.04 14.54 -6.61
N ALA A 30 6.51 14.09 -7.75
CA ALA A 30 6.98 12.87 -8.41
C ALA A 30 8.46 12.96 -8.78
N SER A 31 8.88 14.06 -9.42
CA SER A 31 10.26 14.28 -9.85
C SER A 31 11.24 14.24 -8.67
N GLU A 32 10.88 14.86 -7.53
CA GLU A 32 11.69 14.79 -6.31
C GLU A 32 11.81 13.36 -5.78
N ALA A 33 10.71 12.64 -5.65
CA ALA A 33 10.73 11.27 -5.15
C ALA A 33 11.51 10.34 -6.08
N CYS A 34 11.33 10.45 -7.39
CA CYS A 34 12.07 9.70 -8.39
C CYS A 34 13.58 9.99 -8.35
N LEU A 35 13.96 11.27 -8.29
CA LEU A 35 15.38 11.66 -8.18
C LEU A 35 16.02 11.10 -6.90
N LYS A 36 15.29 11.14 -5.79
CA LYS A 36 15.78 10.53 -4.54
C LYS A 36 15.97 9.01 -4.68
N ALA A 37 15.07 8.32 -5.37
CA ALA A 37 15.20 6.87 -5.61
C ALA A 37 16.39 6.53 -6.51
N ILE A 38 16.65 7.34 -7.56
CA ILE A 38 17.83 7.20 -8.43
C ILE A 38 19.11 7.40 -7.61
N ASN A 39 19.19 8.49 -6.84
CA ASN A 39 20.35 8.82 -6.01
C ASN A 39 20.57 7.80 -4.88
N ASP A 40 19.50 7.24 -4.31
CA ASP A 40 19.59 6.19 -3.30
C ASP A 40 20.20 4.92 -3.89
N ALA A 41 19.81 4.53 -5.10
CA ALA A 41 20.44 3.43 -5.83
C ALA A 41 21.90 3.71 -6.22
N GLY A 42 22.32 4.99 -6.30
CA GLY A 42 23.63 5.40 -6.77
C GLY A 42 23.76 5.38 -8.29
N LEU A 43 22.64 5.55 -8.99
CA LEU A 43 22.58 5.65 -10.45
C LEU A 43 22.53 7.11 -10.91
N ASP A 44 22.92 7.33 -12.16
CA ASP A 44 22.67 8.56 -12.88
C ASP A 44 21.34 8.48 -13.65
N ALA A 45 20.75 9.62 -13.98
CA ALA A 45 19.46 9.68 -14.68
C ALA A 45 19.50 8.99 -16.07
N ASP A 46 20.62 8.97 -16.75
CA ASP A 46 20.80 8.34 -18.06
C ASP A 46 20.88 6.79 -17.99
N GLU A 47 21.00 6.23 -16.80
CA GLU A 47 20.94 4.79 -16.57
C GLU A 47 19.51 4.26 -16.35
N VAL A 48 18.53 5.16 -16.15
CA VAL A 48 17.12 4.80 -15.99
C VAL A 48 16.45 4.75 -17.36
N ASP A 49 15.93 3.57 -17.71
CA ASP A 49 15.38 3.28 -19.03
C ASP A 49 13.92 2.81 -19.01
N GLY A 50 13.30 2.71 -17.82
CA GLY A 50 11.88 2.41 -17.65
C GLY A 50 11.22 3.27 -16.57
N ILE A 51 9.95 3.63 -16.79
CA ILE A 51 9.12 4.34 -15.80
C ILE A 51 7.70 3.82 -15.81
N ILE A 52 7.16 3.54 -14.62
CA ILE A 52 5.77 3.08 -14.42
C ILE A 52 5.12 3.95 -13.35
N SER A 53 3.95 4.49 -13.64
CA SER A 53 3.13 5.17 -12.66
C SER A 53 1.76 4.51 -12.50
N TYR A 54 1.05 4.88 -11.45
CA TYR A 54 -0.37 4.56 -11.33
C TYR A 54 -1.13 5.75 -10.73
N ASN A 55 -2.34 5.98 -11.23
CA ASN A 55 -3.17 7.09 -10.81
C ASN A 55 -4.64 6.88 -11.21
N MET A 56 -5.52 7.70 -10.65
CA MET A 56 -6.95 7.75 -10.95
C MET A 56 -7.35 9.11 -11.57
N GLY A 57 -6.48 9.68 -12.40
CA GLY A 57 -6.65 11.02 -12.95
C GLY A 57 -6.28 12.14 -11.95
N ASP A 58 -5.48 11.82 -10.93
CA ASP A 58 -5.10 12.68 -9.83
C ASP A 58 -3.58 12.90 -9.73
N SER A 59 -2.85 12.54 -10.78
CA SER A 59 -1.39 12.68 -10.89
C SER A 59 -0.97 12.96 -12.34
N ASP A 60 0.30 13.33 -12.51
CA ASP A 60 0.91 13.48 -13.83
C ASP A 60 1.35 12.12 -14.38
N PRO A 61 1.32 11.95 -15.74
CA PRO A 61 1.77 10.71 -16.36
C PRO A 61 3.28 10.54 -16.31
N GLY A 62 3.73 9.27 -16.38
CA GLY A 62 5.14 8.92 -16.32
C GLY A 62 6.00 9.60 -17.36
N ILE A 63 5.48 9.81 -18.58
CA ILE A 63 6.20 10.54 -19.65
C ILE A 63 6.52 11.99 -19.25
N ALA A 64 5.63 12.67 -18.54
CA ALA A 64 5.87 14.05 -18.10
C ALA A 64 6.97 14.12 -17.03
N VAL A 65 6.98 13.14 -16.12
CA VAL A 65 8.02 13.02 -15.09
C VAL A 65 9.36 12.62 -15.72
N ALA A 66 9.38 11.68 -16.66
CA ALA A 66 10.59 11.29 -17.39
C ALA A 66 11.22 12.49 -18.14
N THR A 67 10.38 13.33 -18.75
CA THR A 67 10.82 14.56 -19.43
C THR A 67 11.46 15.55 -18.44
N GLU A 68 10.82 15.78 -17.30
CA GLU A 68 11.31 16.71 -16.28
C GLU A 68 12.63 16.24 -15.64
N LEU A 69 12.76 14.93 -15.44
CA LEU A 69 13.99 14.31 -14.95
C LEU A 69 15.10 14.23 -15.99
N GLY A 70 14.79 14.51 -17.25
CA GLY A 70 15.75 14.41 -18.36
C GLY A 70 16.21 12.97 -18.58
N LEU A 71 15.32 11.97 -18.52
CA LEU A 71 15.64 10.56 -18.75
C LEU A 71 15.81 10.31 -20.27
N PRO A 72 17.05 10.28 -20.80
CA PRO A 72 17.26 10.25 -22.25
C PRO A 72 17.01 8.87 -22.87
N ARG A 73 16.92 7.84 -22.03
CA ARG A 73 16.80 6.42 -22.43
C ARG A 73 15.53 5.76 -21.94
N ALA A 74 14.50 6.52 -21.56
CA ALA A 74 13.24 5.93 -21.15
C ALA A 74 12.55 5.19 -22.31
N HIS A 75 12.93 3.92 -22.52
CA HIS A 75 12.41 3.05 -23.58
C HIS A 75 11.07 2.40 -23.21
N TYR A 76 10.79 2.25 -21.92
CA TYR A 76 9.53 1.71 -21.43
C TYR A 76 8.81 2.71 -20.55
N MET A 77 7.59 3.05 -20.92
CA MET A 77 6.73 3.95 -20.12
C MET A 77 5.33 3.36 -20.03
N ASN A 78 4.78 3.32 -18.83
CA ASN A 78 3.42 2.83 -18.61
C ASN A 78 2.74 3.61 -17.47
N ASP A 79 1.49 3.99 -17.70
CA ASP A 79 0.63 4.62 -16.71
C ASP A 79 -0.58 3.73 -16.45
N VAL A 80 -0.67 3.18 -15.24
CA VAL A 80 -1.76 2.28 -14.85
C VAL A 80 -2.90 3.10 -14.27
N PHE A 81 -4.07 3.08 -14.90
CA PHE A 81 -5.26 3.72 -14.36
C PHE A 81 -5.86 2.83 -13.26
N ALA A 82 -5.44 3.04 -12.03
CA ALA A 82 -5.90 2.32 -10.85
C ALA A 82 -5.54 3.06 -9.56
N GLY A 83 -6.15 2.64 -8.45
CA GLY A 83 -5.83 3.11 -7.10
C GLY A 83 -4.74 2.30 -6.41
N GLY A 84 -4.80 2.26 -5.09
CA GLY A 84 -3.79 1.58 -4.26
C GLY A 84 -3.67 0.07 -4.44
N ASN A 85 -4.62 -0.57 -5.09
CA ASN A 85 -4.59 -2.01 -5.36
C ASN A 85 -3.43 -2.47 -6.27
N VAL A 86 -2.83 -1.55 -7.02
CA VAL A 86 -1.72 -1.83 -7.93
C VAL A 86 -0.36 -1.35 -7.42
N ALA A 87 -0.28 -0.83 -6.19
CA ALA A 87 0.98 -0.30 -5.66
C ALA A 87 2.13 -1.33 -5.65
N VAL A 88 1.82 -2.60 -5.42
CA VAL A 88 2.78 -3.70 -5.56
C VAL A 88 2.82 -4.22 -7.01
N MET A 89 1.69 -4.27 -7.69
CA MET A 89 1.62 -4.79 -9.07
C MET A 89 2.53 -4.04 -10.04
N VAL A 90 2.70 -2.71 -9.88
CA VAL A 90 3.60 -1.95 -10.76
C VAL A 90 5.07 -2.38 -10.63
N MET A 91 5.50 -2.80 -9.44
CA MET A 91 6.83 -3.37 -9.23
C MET A 91 6.95 -4.78 -9.82
N LEU A 92 5.90 -5.61 -9.70
CA LEU A 92 5.85 -6.92 -10.37
C LEU A 92 5.87 -6.74 -11.90
N THR A 93 5.20 -5.70 -12.43
CA THR A 93 5.29 -5.33 -13.85
C THR A 93 6.70 -4.91 -14.23
N ALA A 94 7.38 -4.11 -13.40
CA ALA A 94 8.77 -3.74 -13.64
C ALA A 94 9.68 -4.98 -13.75
N THR A 95 9.49 -5.99 -12.90
CA THR A 95 10.25 -7.26 -13.01
C THR A 95 9.99 -7.98 -14.32
N ALA A 96 8.74 -7.99 -14.82
CA ALA A 96 8.40 -8.59 -16.12
C ALA A 96 9.01 -7.82 -17.30
N VAL A 97 9.04 -6.49 -17.22
CA VAL A 97 9.67 -5.60 -18.20
C VAL A 97 11.19 -5.86 -18.28
N ILE A 98 11.84 -6.05 -17.13
CA ILE A 98 13.27 -6.37 -17.07
C ILE A 98 13.54 -7.77 -17.64
N GLU A 99 12.71 -8.76 -17.29
CA GLU A 99 12.84 -10.13 -17.84
C GLU A 99 12.68 -10.16 -19.36
N ALA A 100 11.78 -9.35 -19.88
CA ALA A 100 11.54 -9.23 -21.33
C ALA A 100 12.67 -8.45 -22.06
N GLY A 101 13.61 -7.85 -21.33
CA GLY A 101 14.68 -7.05 -21.91
C GLY A 101 14.24 -5.68 -22.46
N LEU A 102 13.04 -5.22 -22.06
CA LEU A 102 12.50 -3.93 -22.50
C LEU A 102 13.11 -2.74 -21.75
N ALA A 103 13.54 -2.96 -20.50
CA ALA A 103 14.30 -2.01 -19.69
C ALA A 103 15.19 -2.76 -18.68
N LYS A 104 16.15 -2.06 -18.08
CA LYS A 104 17.07 -2.60 -17.05
C LYS A 104 16.79 -2.01 -15.67
N ASN A 105 16.55 -0.71 -15.61
CA ASN A 105 16.33 0.05 -14.39
C ASN A 105 14.99 0.78 -14.50
N VAL A 106 14.00 0.30 -13.75
CA VAL A 106 12.62 0.76 -13.86
C VAL A 106 12.20 1.51 -12.61
N LEU A 107 11.86 2.79 -12.76
CA LEU A 107 11.23 3.60 -11.72
C LEU A 107 9.72 3.28 -11.65
N CYS A 108 9.25 3.00 -10.44
CA CYS A 108 7.82 2.91 -10.13
C CYS A 108 7.47 4.05 -9.17
N PHE A 109 6.50 4.90 -9.48
CA PHE A 109 6.15 6.01 -8.61
C PHE A 109 4.66 6.24 -8.45
N ARG A 110 4.31 6.92 -7.36
CA ARG A 110 3.01 7.50 -7.08
C ARG A 110 3.19 8.90 -6.52
N SER A 111 2.52 9.88 -7.09
CA SER A 111 2.43 11.23 -6.51
C SER A 111 0.97 11.67 -6.46
N MET A 112 0.62 12.47 -5.48
CA MET A 112 -0.73 12.99 -5.33
C MET A 112 -0.80 14.23 -4.45
N ASN A 113 -1.75 15.09 -4.75
CA ASN A 113 -2.26 16.12 -3.88
C ASN A 113 -3.62 15.68 -3.33
N GLY A 114 -3.59 14.54 -2.59
CA GLY A 114 -4.81 13.86 -2.15
C GLY A 114 -5.59 14.64 -1.10
N ARG A 115 -4.96 15.61 -0.43
CA ARG A 115 -5.62 16.50 0.53
C ARG A 115 -5.91 17.87 -0.04
N SER A 116 -4.98 18.50 -0.72
CA SER A 116 -5.13 19.87 -1.26
C SER A 116 -5.69 19.92 -2.69
N GLY A 117 -5.65 18.81 -3.42
CA GLY A 117 -6.16 18.69 -4.80
C GLY A 117 -7.39 17.79 -4.90
N VAL A 118 -7.28 16.73 -5.71
CA VAL A 118 -8.37 15.78 -5.93
C VAL A 118 -8.53 14.85 -4.73
N ARG A 119 -9.58 15.07 -3.94
CA ARG A 119 -9.89 14.26 -2.75
C ARG A 119 -10.68 13.00 -3.15
N LEU A 120 -10.06 11.84 -3.02
CA LEU A 120 -10.66 10.56 -3.41
C LEU A 120 -11.76 10.09 -2.46
N GLY A 121 -11.65 10.44 -1.17
CA GLY A 121 -12.66 10.08 -0.13
C GLY A 121 -13.85 11.02 -0.05
N GLY A 122 -13.83 12.16 -0.75
CA GLY A 122 -14.90 13.14 -0.73
C GLY A 122 -16.06 12.78 -1.67
N SER A 123 -17.28 13.24 -1.35
CA SER A 123 -18.36 13.28 -2.33
C SER A 123 -18.01 14.29 -3.42
N ARG A 124 -18.09 13.89 -4.68
CA ARG A 124 -18.01 14.80 -5.81
C ARG A 124 -19.41 15.09 -6.27
N ASP A 125 -19.67 16.31 -6.75
CA ASP A 125 -20.86 16.58 -7.55
C ASP A 125 -20.78 15.70 -8.79
N GLN A 126 -21.50 14.62 -8.79
CA GLN A 126 -21.50 13.65 -9.86
C GLN A 126 -22.87 13.62 -10.50
N ASN A 127 -22.86 13.82 -11.81
CA ASN A 127 -23.98 13.35 -12.62
C ASN A 127 -24.03 11.84 -12.44
N ALA A 128 -25.10 11.32 -11.82
CA ALA A 128 -25.27 9.89 -11.65
C ALA A 128 -25.43 9.22 -13.02
N TYR A 129 -24.48 8.36 -13.38
CA TYR A 129 -24.52 7.55 -14.60
C TYR A 129 -24.10 6.11 -14.27
N GLY A 130 -24.42 5.17 -15.15
CA GLY A 130 -24.12 3.77 -14.89
C GLY A 130 -24.76 3.29 -13.59
N PHE A 131 -24.04 2.53 -12.77
CA PHE A 131 -24.53 2.01 -11.50
C PHE A 131 -24.81 3.10 -10.46
N SER A 132 -24.09 4.22 -10.50
CA SER A 132 -24.26 5.29 -9.52
C SER A 132 -25.69 5.91 -9.55
N GLN A 133 -26.44 5.79 -10.63
CA GLN A 133 -27.84 6.20 -10.70
C GLN A 133 -28.75 5.40 -9.76
N TYR A 134 -28.32 4.20 -9.33
CA TYR A 134 -29.05 3.36 -8.39
C TYR A 134 -28.57 3.49 -6.95
N THR A 135 -27.48 4.17 -6.70
CA THR A 135 -26.89 4.33 -5.36
C THR A 135 -26.89 5.78 -4.89
N ALA A 136 -26.54 6.73 -5.76
CA ALA A 136 -26.46 8.13 -5.41
C ALA A 136 -27.77 8.73 -4.87
N PRO A 137 -28.98 8.42 -5.40
CA PRO A 137 -30.24 8.90 -4.85
C PRO A 137 -30.50 8.47 -3.41
N PHE A 138 -29.85 7.38 -2.97
CA PHE A 138 -29.92 6.88 -1.59
C PHE A 138 -28.77 7.37 -0.71
N GLY A 139 -27.93 8.28 -1.22
CA GLY A 139 -26.79 8.82 -0.50
C GLY A 139 -25.58 7.89 -0.40
N TRP A 140 -25.56 6.77 -1.14
CA TRP A 140 -24.41 5.86 -1.17
C TRP A 140 -23.49 6.25 -2.32
N MET A 141 -22.39 6.99 -2.00
CA MET A 141 -21.56 7.65 -3.00
C MET A 141 -20.06 7.52 -2.74
N THR A 142 -19.63 6.98 -1.59
CA THR A 142 -18.23 7.06 -1.17
C THR A 142 -17.67 5.70 -0.72
N TYR A 143 -16.34 5.55 -0.83
CA TYR A 143 -15.62 4.37 -0.35
C TYR A 143 -15.84 4.05 1.13
N PRO A 144 -15.86 5.02 2.07
CA PRO A 144 -16.17 4.73 3.46
C PRO A 144 -17.50 4.01 3.67
N GLN A 145 -18.53 4.36 2.89
CA GLN A 145 -19.85 3.72 3.01
C GLN A 145 -19.82 2.25 2.57
N ALA A 146 -19.13 1.95 1.47
CA ALA A 146 -18.97 0.57 1.01
C ALA A 146 -18.19 -0.28 2.02
N MET A 147 -17.05 0.22 2.47
CA MET A 147 -16.22 -0.47 3.46
C MET A 147 -16.96 -0.67 4.79
N ALA A 148 -17.83 0.28 5.18
CA ALA A 148 -18.65 0.17 6.37
C ALA A 148 -19.66 -0.99 6.26
N MET A 149 -20.28 -1.18 5.10
CA MET A 149 -21.21 -2.32 4.87
C MET A 149 -20.48 -3.65 5.04
N TRP A 150 -19.28 -3.79 4.49
CA TRP A 150 -18.49 -5.01 4.64
C TRP A 150 -18.02 -5.22 6.08
N CYS A 151 -17.55 -4.18 6.72
CA CYS A 151 -17.19 -4.23 8.14
C CYS A 151 -18.40 -4.67 9.00
N ARG A 152 -19.58 -4.13 8.76
CA ARG A 152 -20.82 -4.56 9.43
C ARG A 152 -21.16 -6.02 9.15
N ARG A 153 -20.95 -6.49 7.93
CA ARG A 153 -21.12 -7.92 7.61
C ARG A 153 -20.16 -8.79 8.43
N HIS A 154 -18.91 -8.39 8.53
CA HIS A 154 -17.90 -9.10 9.33
C HIS A 154 -18.24 -9.06 10.83
N MET A 155 -18.63 -7.90 11.35
CA MET A 155 -19.11 -7.76 12.74
C MET A 155 -20.28 -8.67 13.03
N SER A 156 -21.25 -8.74 12.11
CA SER A 156 -22.45 -9.61 12.28
C SER A 156 -22.10 -11.09 12.20
N LYS A 157 -21.16 -11.48 11.35
CA LYS A 157 -20.80 -12.89 11.13
C LYS A 157 -19.87 -13.43 12.20
N TYR A 158 -18.88 -12.61 12.63
CA TYR A 158 -17.76 -13.06 13.46
C TYR A 158 -17.66 -12.36 14.84
N GLY A 159 -18.51 -11.37 15.09
CA GLY A 159 -18.48 -10.64 16.36
C GLY A 159 -17.37 -9.62 16.51
N THR A 160 -16.71 -9.21 15.43
CA THR A 160 -15.71 -8.15 15.46
C THR A 160 -16.25 -6.87 16.08
N THR A 161 -15.46 -6.23 16.92
CA THR A 161 -15.87 -5.08 17.72
C THR A 161 -15.18 -3.79 17.28
N SER A 162 -15.76 -2.64 17.61
CA SER A 162 -15.11 -1.34 17.40
C SER A 162 -13.83 -1.17 18.25
N ALA A 163 -13.71 -1.87 19.38
CA ALA A 163 -12.48 -1.88 20.17
C ALA A 163 -11.32 -2.53 19.41
N GLN A 164 -11.59 -3.60 18.68
CA GLN A 164 -10.61 -4.28 17.82
C GLN A 164 -10.17 -3.41 16.64
N LEU A 165 -11.10 -2.68 16.02
CA LEU A 165 -10.76 -1.65 15.02
C LEU A 165 -9.88 -0.55 15.64
N GLY A 166 -10.27 -0.08 16.83
CA GLY A 166 -9.49 0.92 17.59
C GLY A 166 -8.09 0.45 17.96
N ALA A 167 -7.90 -0.84 18.27
CA ALA A 167 -6.59 -1.40 18.57
C ALA A 167 -5.61 -1.24 17.40
N ILE A 168 -6.08 -1.42 16.15
CA ILE A 168 -5.28 -1.17 14.93
C ILE A 168 -4.90 0.31 14.83
N ALA A 169 -5.88 1.21 14.99
CA ALA A 169 -5.64 2.65 14.90
C ALA A 169 -4.63 3.14 15.97
N VAL A 170 -4.74 2.62 17.19
CA VAL A 170 -3.81 2.92 18.30
C VAL A 170 -2.41 2.37 18.01
N ASN A 171 -2.30 1.14 17.50
CA ASN A 171 -1.01 0.56 17.10
C ASN A 171 -0.34 1.38 16.00
N CYS A 172 -1.04 1.72 14.92
CA CYS A 172 -0.52 2.59 13.85
C CYS A 172 -0.06 3.94 14.40
N ARG A 173 -0.82 4.55 15.32
CA ARG A 173 -0.45 5.83 15.94
C ARG A 173 0.78 5.69 16.82
N LYS A 174 0.93 4.60 17.55
CA LYS A 174 2.13 4.31 18.34
C LYS A 174 3.36 4.19 17.46
N ASN A 175 3.28 3.45 16.35
CA ASN A 175 4.35 3.33 15.37
C ASN A 175 4.69 4.69 14.72
N ALA A 176 3.68 5.45 14.32
CA ALA A 176 3.84 6.79 13.76
C ALA A 176 4.52 7.78 14.72
N SER A 177 4.35 7.64 16.03
CA SER A 177 4.99 8.53 17.02
C SER A 177 6.52 8.45 16.98
N MET A 178 7.07 7.31 16.56
CA MET A 178 8.50 7.06 16.35
C MET A 178 8.97 7.38 14.93
N ASN A 179 8.06 7.76 14.02
CA ASN A 179 8.38 8.04 12.62
C ASN A 179 8.42 9.55 12.35
N PRO A 180 9.60 10.14 12.06
CA PRO A 180 9.69 11.57 11.79
C PRO A 180 8.91 12.03 10.56
N ARG A 181 8.63 11.15 9.59
CA ARG A 181 7.83 11.44 8.38
C ARG A 181 6.33 11.50 8.65
N ALA A 182 5.86 10.86 9.72
CA ALA A 182 4.43 10.67 9.94
C ALA A 182 3.72 11.98 10.22
N MET A 183 2.57 12.17 9.56
CA MET A 183 1.72 13.35 9.73
C MET A 183 0.99 13.36 11.08
N GLN A 184 0.74 12.20 11.69
CA GLN A 184 0.00 12.04 12.94
C GLN A 184 0.88 11.34 13.98
N ARG A 185 1.71 12.13 14.70
CA ARG A 185 2.70 11.62 15.65
C ARG A 185 2.27 11.66 17.13
N LYS A 186 1.19 12.40 17.45
CA LYS A 186 0.72 12.48 18.84
C LYS A 186 0.16 11.12 19.26
N PRO A 187 0.66 10.48 20.33
CA PRO A 187 0.11 9.23 20.84
C PRO A 187 -1.41 9.30 21.05
N MET A 188 -2.08 8.18 20.93
CA MET A 188 -3.52 8.05 21.03
C MET A 188 -3.88 6.82 21.85
N THR A 189 -4.87 6.95 22.72
CA THR A 189 -5.44 5.87 23.50
C THR A 189 -6.70 5.31 22.84
N LEU A 190 -7.21 4.18 23.32
CA LEU A 190 -8.49 3.65 22.89
C LEU A 190 -9.66 4.58 23.25
N ASP A 191 -9.57 5.31 24.38
CA ASP A 191 -10.57 6.32 24.77
C ASP A 191 -10.56 7.49 23.78
N ASP A 192 -9.38 7.94 23.33
CA ASP A 192 -9.27 8.97 22.28
C ASP A 192 -9.90 8.49 20.97
N TYR A 193 -9.73 7.21 20.63
CA TYR A 193 -10.39 6.61 19.47
C TYR A 193 -11.92 6.66 19.61
N PHE A 194 -12.47 6.25 20.75
CA PHE A 194 -13.91 6.28 20.99
C PHE A 194 -14.47 7.70 21.11
N ALA A 195 -13.70 8.67 21.57
CA ALA A 195 -14.10 10.07 21.60
C ALA A 195 -14.07 10.73 20.21
N SER A 196 -13.45 10.10 19.20
CA SER A 196 -13.33 10.67 17.86
C SER A 196 -14.67 10.71 17.13
N ARG A 197 -14.78 11.66 16.18
CA ARG A 197 -16.02 11.87 15.42
C ARG A 197 -16.41 10.63 14.61
N PRO A 198 -17.67 10.14 14.73
CA PRO A 198 -18.21 9.15 13.79
C PRO A 198 -18.26 9.72 12.37
N ILE A 199 -17.93 8.90 11.37
CA ILE A 199 -17.97 9.26 9.94
C ILE A 199 -19.10 8.51 9.24
N VAL A 200 -19.07 7.19 9.30
CA VAL A 200 -20.09 6.27 8.80
C VAL A 200 -20.03 5.00 9.63
N ASP A 201 -21.14 4.63 10.27
CA ASP A 201 -21.18 3.49 11.16
C ASP A 201 -20.71 2.20 10.46
N PRO A 202 -19.72 1.42 11.03
CA PRO A 202 -19.16 1.55 12.37
C PRO A 202 -17.92 2.48 12.47
N PHE A 203 -17.48 3.11 11.38
CA PHE A 203 -16.21 3.83 11.30
C PHE A 203 -16.27 5.22 11.93
N ARG A 204 -15.19 5.51 12.65
CA ARG A 204 -14.83 6.80 13.21
C ARG A 204 -13.70 7.45 12.41
N MET A 205 -13.34 8.66 12.75
CA MET A 205 -12.29 9.41 12.06
C MET A 205 -10.95 8.67 11.98
N TYR A 206 -10.60 7.90 13.00
CA TYR A 206 -9.33 7.17 13.05
C TYR A 206 -9.37 5.78 12.40
N ASP A 207 -10.53 5.37 11.89
CA ASP A 207 -10.65 4.15 11.09
C ASP A 207 -10.29 4.36 9.62
N ILE A 208 -10.11 5.60 9.19
CA ILE A 208 -9.98 5.99 7.78
C ILE A 208 -8.59 6.61 7.54
N CYS A 209 -7.95 6.24 6.45
CA CYS A 209 -6.64 6.75 6.07
C CYS A 209 -6.59 8.28 5.93
N LEU A 210 -5.38 8.83 6.08
CA LEU A 210 -5.12 10.26 5.99
C LEU A 210 -5.08 10.71 4.53
N GLU A 211 -5.93 11.68 4.16
CA GLU A 211 -5.71 12.38 2.90
C GLU A 211 -4.42 13.18 2.99
N SER A 212 -3.50 12.96 2.05
CA SER A 212 -2.14 13.49 2.09
C SER A 212 -1.69 14.00 0.73
N ASP A 213 -0.84 15.00 0.75
CA ASP A 213 -0.05 15.42 -0.42
C ASP A 213 1.36 14.85 -0.27
N GLY A 214 1.90 14.31 -1.34
CA GLY A 214 3.24 13.75 -1.36
C GLY A 214 3.48 12.78 -2.51
N ALA A 215 4.68 12.20 -2.53
CA ALA A 215 5.07 11.20 -3.51
C ALA A 215 6.02 10.17 -2.92
N CYS A 216 5.96 8.96 -3.48
CA CYS A 216 6.92 7.89 -3.25
C CYS A 216 7.39 7.33 -4.59
N ALA A 217 8.64 6.85 -4.64
CA ALA A 217 9.22 6.18 -5.80
C ALA A 217 10.11 5.02 -5.37
N VAL A 218 10.15 3.99 -6.20
CA VAL A 218 10.95 2.78 -6.01
C VAL A 218 11.66 2.47 -7.31
N LEU A 219 12.94 2.14 -7.26
CA LEU A 219 13.72 1.71 -8.42
C LEU A 219 13.92 0.19 -8.35
N VAL A 220 13.49 -0.51 -9.39
CA VAL A 220 13.59 -1.96 -9.54
C VAL A 220 14.61 -2.28 -10.64
N THR A 221 15.48 -3.26 -10.36
CA THR A 221 16.46 -3.77 -11.33
C THR A 221 16.72 -5.27 -11.14
N SER A 222 17.57 -5.86 -11.96
CA SER A 222 17.98 -7.25 -11.77
C SER A 222 18.82 -7.43 -10.50
N SER A 223 18.71 -8.58 -9.83
CA SER A 223 19.50 -8.88 -8.63
C SER A 223 21.01 -8.90 -8.88
N ALA A 224 21.41 -9.25 -10.10
CA ALA A 224 22.82 -9.18 -10.48
C ALA A 224 23.33 -7.74 -10.47
N HIS A 225 22.59 -6.83 -11.10
CA HIS A 225 22.95 -5.42 -11.14
C HIS A 225 22.83 -4.74 -9.76
N ALA A 226 21.77 -5.05 -9.00
CA ALA A 226 21.53 -4.46 -7.69
C ALA A 226 22.67 -4.69 -6.68
N ARG A 227 23.43 -5.78 -6.80
CA ARG A 227 24.58 -6.07 -5.94
C ARG A 227 25.77 -5.13 -6.17
N ASP A 228 25.84 -4.53 -7.33
CA ASP A 228 26.92 -3.60 -7.70
C ASP A 228 26.54 -2.14 -7.39
N LEU A 229 25.30 -1.90 -6.94
CA LEU A 229 24.79 -0.57 -6.63
C LEU A 229 25.07 -0.16 -5.17
N LYS A 230 24.79 1.10 -4.87
CA LYS A 230 25.16 1.75 -3.61
C LYS A 230 24.50 1.14 -2.37
N GLN A 231 23.24 0.73 -2.47
CA GLN A 231 22.46 0.27 -1.32
C GLN A 231 22.42 -1.27 -1.23
N LYS A 232 22.23 -1.79 -0.02
CA LYS A 232 21.94 -3.20 0.19
C LYS A 232 20.68 -3.56 -0.62
N PRO A 233 20.74 -4.52 -1.54
CA PRO A 233 19.60 -4.91 -2.35
C PRO A 233 18.50 -5.55 -1.50
N VAL A 234 17.25 -5.24 -1.80
CA VAL A 234 16.07 -5.90 -1.24
C VAL A 234 15.44 -6.74 -2.34
N TYR A 235 15.56 -8.06 -2.23
CA TYR A 235 15.14 -9.00 -3.27
C TYR A 235 13.63 -9.19 -3.28
N ILE A 236 13.02 -9.26 -4.46
CA ILE A 236 11.63 -9.64 -4.64
C ILE A 236 11.58 -11.17 -4.73
N THR A 237 11.05 -11.80 -3.67
CA THR A 237 11.06 -13.27 -3.51
C THR A 237 9.80 -13.91 -4.08
N GLY A 238 8.66 -13.24 -3.97
CA GLY A 238 7.40 -13.70 -4.52
C GLY A 238 6.44 -12.55 -4.75
N GLY A 239 5.44 -12.78 -5.59
CA GLY A 239 4.42 -11.79 -5.85
C GLY A 239 3.14 -12.38 -6.43
N ALA A 240 2.03 -11.71 -6.17
CA ALA A 240 0.73 -12.03 -6.73
C ALA A 240 -0.10 -10.76 -6.95
N TYR A 241 -0.95 -10.80 -7.96
CA TYR A 241 -1.96 -9.78 -8.25
C TYR A 241 -3.22 -10.47 -8.75
N GLY A 242 -4.36 -10.03 -8.28
CA GLY A 242 -5.63 -10.59 -8.70
C GLY A 242 -6.77 -10.22 -7.76
N GLY A 243 -7.85 -10.97 -7.86
CA GLY A 243 -9.04 -10.75 -7.07
C GLY A 243 -9.95 -11.96 -7.00
N GLY A 244 -11.12 -11.74 -6.47
CA GLY A 244 -12.14 -12.76 -6.30
C GLY A 244 -12.93 -13.07 -7.58
N PRO A 245 -14.06 -13.78 -7.43
CA PRO A 245 -14.83 -14.31 -8.56
C PRO A 245 -15.35 -13.26 -9.54
N SER A 246 -15.48 -12.02 -9.10
CA SER A 246 -15.89 -10.89 -9.92
C SER A 246 -14.91 -9.76 -9.66
N GLN A 247 -13.81 -9.79 -10.41
CA GLN A 247 -12.79 -8.75 -10.35
C GLN A 247 -13.33 -7.52 -11.07
N GLY A 248 -13.78 -6.56 -10.29
CA GLY A 248 -14.21 -5.28 -10.82
C GLY A 248 -13.52 -4.13 -10.13
N PHE A 249 -13.68 -2.97 -10.69
CA PHE A 249 -13.19 -1.72 -10.14
C PHE A 249 -14.24 -1.06 -9.23
N SER A 250 -15.46 -1.56 -9.25
CA SER A 250 -16.61 -0.94 -8.61
C SER A 250 -17.14 -1.76 -7.42
N PHE A 251 -17.89 -1.09 -6.57
CA PHE A 251 -18.47 -1.70 -5.37
C PHE A 251 -19.49 -2.79 -5.69
N GLU A 252 -20.20 -2.67 -6.81
CA GLU A 252 -21.16 -3.67 -7.26
C GLU A 252 -20.54 -5.03 -7.55
N ASP A 253 -19.26 -5.07 -7.89
CA ASP A 253 -18.58 -6.32 -8.22
C ASP A 253 -18.45 -7.22 -6.99
N ILE A 254 -18.19 -6.66 -5.82
CA ILE A 254 -18.13 -7.41 -4.56
C ILE A 254 -19.50 -7.86 -4.11
N MET A 255 -20.56 -7.15 -4.45
CA MET A 255 -21.94 -7.56 -4.14
C MET A 255 -22.34 -8.87 -4.83
N ARG A 256 -21.57 -9.29 -5.86
CA ARG A 256 -21.77 -10.57 -6.55
C ARG A 256 -20.98 -11.72 -5.92
N TRP A 257 -20.14 -11.43 -4.92
CA TRP A 257 -19.36 -12.46 -4.26
C TRP A 257 -20.24 -13.30 -3.34
N PRO A 258 -19.89 -14.60 -3.16
CA PRO A 258 -20.64 -15.47 -2.25
C PRO A 258 -20.68 -14.94 -0.81
N ASP A 259 -19.58 -14.32 -0.36
CA ASP A 259 -19.52 -13.64 0.93
C ASP A 259 -18.76 -12.31 0.79
N PRO A 260 -19.44 -11.17 0.94
CA PRO A 260 -18.81 -9.87 0.89
C PRO A 260 -17.99 -9.51 2.15
N ALA A 261 -17.93 -10.37 3.17
CA ALA A 261 -17.02 -10.18 4.30
C ALA A 261 -15.54 -10.45 3.93
N HIS A 262 -15.29 -11.02 2.75
CA HIS A 262 -13.95 -11.23 2.21
C HIS A 262 -13.54 -10.12 1.24
N ASN A 263 -12.23 -9.97 1.08
CA ASN A 263 -11.63 -9.15 0.03
C ASN A 263 -10.83 -10.03 -0.96
N CYS A 264 -9.95 -9.40 -1.76
CA CYS A 264 -9.15 -10.11 -2.76
C CYS A 264 -8.09 -11.07 -2.16
N PHE A 265 -7.64 -10.88 -0.94
CA PHE A 265 -6.46 -11.57 -0.41
C PHE A 265 -6.57 -13.10 -0.32
N PRO A 266 -7.69 -13.70 0.10
CA PRO A 266 -7.82 -15.17 0.07
C PRO A 266 -7.61 -15.78 -1.31
N TYR A 267 -7.89 -15.03 -2.38
CA TYR A 267 -7.79 -15.50 -3.76
C TYR A 267 -6.38 -15.37 -4.35
N ILE A 268 -5.51 -14.56 -3.75
CA ILE A 268 -4.13 -14.36 -4.23
C ILE A 268 -3.08 -14.93 -3.28
N ALA A 269 -3.46 -15.29 -2.06
CA ALA A 269 -2.54 -15.76 -1.03
C ALA A 269 -1.79 -17.03 -1.44
N ASP A 270 -2.50 -18.03 -1.97
CA ASP A 270 -1.88 -19.28 -2.40
C ASP A 270 -0.84 -19.05 -3.52
N ASP A 271 -1.15 -18.20 -4.50
CA ASP A 271 -0.22 -17.86 -5.57
C ASP A 271 0.98 -17.09 -5.04
N LEU A 272 0.78 -16.17 -4.09
CA LEU A 272 1.86 -15.45 -3.43
C LEU A 272 2.81 -16.41 -2.71
N TRP A 273 2.29 -17.21 -1.81
CA TRP A 273 3.09 -18.12 -1.00
C TRP A 273 3.80 -19.19 -1.85
N LYS A 274 3.12 -19.70 -2.86
CA LYS A 274 3.71 -20.64 -3.83
C LYS A 274 4.84 -19.99 -4.63
N SER A 275 4.67 -18.74 -5.09
CA SER A 275 5.71 -18.02 -5.84
C SER A 275 6.92 -17.73 -4.97
N ALA A 276 6.70 -17.34 -3.71
CA ALA A 276 7.75 -17.09 -2.75
C ALA A 276 8.44 -18.39 -2.27
N GLY A 277 7.72 -19.51 -2.21
CA GLY A 277 8.14 -20.76 -1.59
C GLY A 277 8.24 -20.64 -0.07
N LEU A 278 7.40 -19.81 0.51
CA LEU A 278 7.34 -19.40 1.91
C LEU A 278 5.87 -19.36 2.33
N GLY A 279 5.61 -19.11 3.60
CA GLY A 279 4.26 -18.96 4.15
C GLY A 279 4.14 -17.83 5.16
N PRO A 280 2.94 -17.61 5.72
CA PRO A 280 2.72 -16.52 6.68
C PRO A 280 3.64 -16.57 7.90
N LYS A 281 4.02 -17.78 8.33
CA LYS A 281 4.87 -18.01 9.52
C LYS A 281 6.33 -17.62 9.33
N ASP A 282 6.74 -17.40 8.07
CA ASP A 282 8.11 -17.05 7.73
C ASP A 282 8.33 -15.52 7.72
N MET A 283 7.28 -14.73 7.93
CA MET A 283 7.35 -13.27 7.89
C MET A 283 7.79 -12.69 9.22
N ASP A 284 8.82 -11.86 9.20
CA ASP A 284 9.29 -11.10 10.36
C ASP A 284 8.41 -9.86 10.63
N PHE A 285 7.79 -9.31 9.59
CA PHE A 285 6.86 -8.17 9.65
C PHE A 285 5.96 -8.12 8.42
N ALA A 286 4.91 -7.29 8.49
CA ALA A 286 4.01 -7.07 7.36
C ALA A 286 3.60 -5.59 7.24
N GLU A 287 3.77 -5.03 6.05
CA GLU A 287 3.23 -3.71 5.69
C GLU A 287 1.92 -3.94 4.93
N ILE A 288 0.82 -3.78 5.66
CA ILE A 288 -0.53 -4.13 5.20
C ILE A 288 -1.28 -2.88 4.79
N TYR A 289 -1.92 -2.91 3.62
CA TYR A 289 -2.71 -1.80 3.09
C TYR A 289 -3.91 -1.48 4.01
N ASP A 290 -3.77 -0.45 4.81
CA ASP A 290 -4.69 -0.04 5.86
C ASP A 290 -5.45 1.26 5.50
N CYS A 291 -6.05 1.32 4.31
CA CYS A 291 -6.93 2.44 3.98
C CYS A 291 -8.12 2.58 4.95
N PHE A 292 -8.47 1.51 5.65
CA PHE A 292 -9.36 1.44 6.80
C PHE A 292 -8.80 0.46 7.83
N THR A 293 -9.13 0.64 9.11
CA THR A 293 -8.76 -0.35 10.14
C THR A 293 -9.27 -1.75 9.80
N TYR A 294 -10.47 -1.84 9.24
CA TYR A 294 -11.07 -3.10 8.81
C TYR A 294 -10.28 -3.78 7.68
N SER A 295 -9.65 -3.04 6.76
CA SER A 295 -8.85 -3.65 5.69
C SER A 295 -7.64 -4.40 6.23
N THR A 296 -7.10 -3.99 7.39
CA THR A 296 -6.04 -4.73 8.08
C THR A 296 -6.53 -6.09 8.58
N ILE A 297 -7.72 -6.15 9.18
CA ILE A 297 -8.33 -7.43 9.62
C ILE A 297 -8.49 -8.38 8.45
N MET A 298 -9.11 -7.92 7.36
CA MET A 298 -9.33 -8.74 6.17
C MET A 298 -8.02 -9.26 5.55
N ALA A 299 -6.96 -8.45 5.58
CA ALA A 299 -5.67 -8.86 5.04
C ALA A 299 -4.97 -9.90 5.94
N LEU A 300 -5.03 -9.74 7.27
CA LEU A 300 -4.47 -10.71 8.22
C LEU A 300 -5.14 -12.08 8.06
N GLU A 301 -6.46 -12.11 7.95
CA GLU A 301 -7.22 -13.34 7.70
C GLU A 301 -6.94 -13.91 6.32
N GLY A 302 -7.06 -13.07 5.28
CA GLY A 302 -6.93 -13.50 3.90
C GLY A 302 -5.54 -13.97 3.51
N MET A 303 -4.49 -13.45 4.15
CA MET A 303 -3.10 -13.89 3.96
C MET A 303 -2.73 -15.08 4.86
N GLY A 304 -3.63 -15.51 5.78
CA GLY A 304 -3.45 -16.70 6.60
C GLY A 304 -2.60 -16.46 7.86
N PHE A 305 -2.46 -15.23 8.35
CA PHE A 305 -1.81 -14.97 9.64
C PHE A 305 -2.68 -15.39 10.82
N CYS A 306 -3.98 -15.37 10.66
CA CYS A 306 -4.97 -15.94 11.54
C CYS A 306 -6.10 -16.56 10.72
N LYS A 307 -7.00 -17.30 11.37
CA LYS A 307 -8.15 -17.88 10.67
C LYS A 307 -9.21 -16.80 10.40
N GLU A 308 -10.08 -17.12 9.46
CA GLU A 308 -11.25 -16.31 9.16
C GLU A 308 -12.10 -16.06 10.42
N GLY A 309 -12.40 -14.79 10.69
CA GLY A 309 -13.11 -14.34 11.88
C GLY A 309 -12.26 -14.17 13.14
N GLU A 310 -10.98 -14.52 13.11
CA GLU A 310 -10.06 -14.38 14.25
C GLU A 310 -9.20 -13.10 14.17
N GLY A 311 -9.31 -12.31 13.11
CA GLY A 311 -8.52 -11.10 12.91
C GLY A 311 -8.73 -10.05 14.01
N GLY A 312 -9.96 -9.90 14.51
CA GLY A 312 -10.26 -9.02 15.63
C GLY A 312 -9.52 -9.41 16.93
N PRO A 313 -9.70 -10.62 17.46
CA PRO A 313 -8.92 -11.13 18.60
C PRO A 313 -7.40 -11.10 18.36
N TYR A 314 -6.95 -11.37 17.12
CA TYR A 314 -5.53 -11.35 16.77
C TYR A 314 -4.91 -9.95 16.98
N VAL A 315 -5.55 -8.90 16.51
CA VAL A 315 -5.03 -7.54 16.68
C VAL A 315 -5.12 -7.07 18.13
N GLU A 316 -6.16 -7.46 18.86
CA GLU A 316 -6.36 -7.13 20.27
C GLU A 316 -5.34 -7.81 21.19
N SER A 317 -4.82 -8.99 20.82
CA SER A 317 -3.78 -9.70 21.56
C SER A 317 -2.44 -8.96 21.62
N GLY A 318 -2.24 -7.91 20.81
CA GLY A 318 -0.97 -7.21 20.68
C GLY A 318 0.00 -7.88 19.69
N ALA A 319 -0.42 -8.90 18.96
CA ALA A 319 0.39 -9.60 17.96
C ALA A 319 0.99 -8.66 16.90
N ILE A 320 0.25 -7.60 16.53
CA ILE A 320 0.63 -6.62 15.50
C ILE A 320 1.53 -5.48 16.02
N ALA A 321 1.83 -5.44 17.32
CA ALA A 321 2.70 -4.41 17.90
C ALA A 321 4.15 -4.60 17.43
N LEU A 322 4.98 -3.55 17.49
CA LEU A 322 6.39 -3.59 17.06
C LEU A 322 7.20 -4.72 17.72
N ALA A 323 6.87 -5.05 18.97
CA ALA A 323 7.46 -6.16 19.71
C ALA A 323 6.57 -7.42 19.72
N GLY A 324 5.52 -7.45 18.90
CA GLY A 324 4.60 -8.59 18.79
C GLY A 324 5.14 -9.69 17.90
N SER A 325 4.33 -10.73 17.71
CA SER A 325 4.71 -11.88 16.87
C SER A 325 4.71 -11.58 15.36
N LEU A 326 3.99 -10.55 14.93
CA LEU A 326 3.97 -10.03 13.55
C LEU A 326 3.83 -8.51 13.61
N PRO A 327 4.92 -7.74 13.70
CA PRO A 327 4.84 -6.28 13.58
C PRO A 327 4.14 -5.84 12.29
N VAL A 328 3.12 -4.98 12.41
CA VAL A 328 2.33 -4.52 11.26
C VAL A 328 2.40 -3.00 11.16
N ASN A 329 2.63 -2.50 9.94
CA ASN A 329 2.64 -1.07 9.60
C ASN A 329 3.54 -0.28 10.54
N THR A 330 4.81 -0.66 10.57
CA THR A 330 5.82 -0.15 11.51
C THR A 330 6.07 1.34 11.37
N HIS A 331 5.76 1.95 10.22
CA HIS A 331 5.83 3.39 9.96
C HIS A 331 4.60 4.17 10.44
N GLY A 332 3.51 3.48 10.80
CA GLY A 332 2.24 4.08 11.20
C GLY A 332 1.12 3.91 10.19
N GLY A 333 1.39 3.24 9.07
CA GLY A 333 0.41 2.92 8.05
C GLY A 333 -0.18 4.12 7.33
N LEU A 334 -1.17 3.88 6.50
CA LEU A 334 -1.97 4.92 5.84
C LEU A 334 -2.85 5.67 6.85
N LEU A 335 -3.09 5.07 8.02
CA LEU A 335 -3.90 5.64 9.09
C LEU A 335 -3.18 6.74 9.87
N SER A 336 -1.83 6.75 9.92
CA SER A 336 -1.10 7.71 10.74
C SER A 336 0.15 8.32 10.10
N GLU A 337 0.85 7.60 9.18
CA GLU A 337 1.94 8.22 8.43
C GLU A 337 1.42 9.14 7.35
N ALA A 338 0.89 8.60 6.27
CA ALA A 338 0.35 9.31 5.12
C ALA A 338 -0.35 8.34 4.16
N TYR A 339 -1.22 8.83 3.31
CA TYR A 339 -1.86 8.02 2.29
C TYR A 339 -1.31 8.37 0.89
N ILE A 340 -0.31 7.60 0.46
CA ILE A 340 0.26 7.70 -0.90
C ILE A 340 -0.10 6.44 -1.70
N HIS A 341 -1.36 6.05 -1.65
CA HIS A 341 -1.91 4.83 -2.29
C HIS A 341 -1.08 3.56 -2.04
N GLY A 342 -0.46 3.43 -0.85
CA GLY A 342 0.24 2.22 -0.42
C GLY A 342 1.70 2.08 -0.86
N LEU A 343 2.25 2.96 -1.71
CA LEU A 343 3.65 2.84 -2.09
C LEU A 343 4.60 3.15 -0.92
N ASN A 344 4.16 3.95 0.05
CA ASN A 344 4.89 4.20 1.29
C ASN A 344 5.06 2.94 2.17
N HIS A 345 4.20 1.93 2.08
CA HIS A 345 4.42 0.62 2.71
C HIS A 345 5.69 -0.05 2.17
N THR A 346 5.90 0.04 0.86
CA THR A 346 7.14 -0.50 0.25
C THR A 346 8.37 0.26 0.71
N ILE A 347 8.29 1.58 0.84
CA ILE A 347 9.39 2.39 1.38
C ILE A 347 9.79 1.89 2.78
N GLU A 348 8.81 1.76 3.68
CA GLU A 348 9.06 1.26 5.04
C GLU A 348 9.62 -0.16 5.04
N ALA A 349 9.06 -1.06 4.26
CA ALA A 349 9.54 -2.44 4.18
C ALA A 349 11.00 -2.52 3.73
N VAL A 350 11.41 -1.66 2.79
CA VAL A 350 12.81 -1.56 2.36
C VAL A 350 13.70 -0.99 3.48
N GLU A 351 13.26 0.05 4.18
CA GLU A 351 13.99 0.61 5.33
C GLU A 351 14.17 -0.43 6.44
N GLN A 352 13.14 -1.22 6.75
CA GLN A 352 13.22 -2.32 7.73
C GLN A 352 14.29 -3.35 7.33
N LEU A 353 14.27 -3.82 6.08
CA LEU A 353 15.20 -4.83 5.58
C LEU A 353 16.63 -4.32 5.42
N ARG A 354 16.81 -3.02 5.25
CA ARG A 354 18.13 -2.37 5.22
C ARG A 354 18.67 -2.01 6.61
N GLY A 355 17.86 -2.15 7.67
CA GLY A 355 18.24 -1.73 9.02
C GLY A 355 18.24 -0.20 9.20
N GLN A 356 17.41 0.51 8.44
CA GLN A 356 17.36 1.98 8.37
C GLN A 356 16.11 2.57 9.04
N ALA A 357 15.25 1.75 9.66
CA ALA A 357 13.98 2.19 10.24
C ALA A 357 14.12 2.92 11.61
N GLY A 358 15.34 3.03 12.18
CA GLY A 358 15.58 3.72 13.45
C GLY A 358 14.82 3.12 14.62
N GLU A 359 14.09 3.94 15.38
CA GLU A 359 13.31 3.47 16.55
C GLU A 359 12.19 2.47 16.19
N ARG A 360 11.80 2.41 14.92
CA ARG A 360 10.78 1.48 14.40
C ARG A 360 11.35 0.14 13.97
N GLN A 361 12.67 -0.04 14.07
CA GLN A 361 13.34 -1.22 13.53
C GLN A 361 12.85 -2.51 14.18
N VAL A 362 12.33 -3.41 13.36
CA VAL A 362 12.03 -4.78 13.76
C VAL A 362 13.34 -5.53 13.95
N ALA A 363 13.51 -6.17 15.10
CA ALA A 363 14.73 -6.88 15.43
C ALA A 363 14.97 -8.05 14.46
N ASN A 364 16.17 -8.11 13.87
CA ASN A 364 16.57 -9.17 12.95
C ASN A 364 15.67 -9.32 11.70
N ALA A 365 14.98 -8.26 11.29
CA ALA A 365 14.16 -8.29 10.08
C ALA A 365 14.98 -8.69 8.85
N SER A 366 14.57 -9.77 8.22
CA SER A 366 15.21 -10.34 7.03
C SER A 366 14.21 -10.62 5.92
N ILE A 367 12.92 -10.74 6.26
CA ILE A 367 11.85 -11.05 5.33
C ILE A 367 10.55 -10.33 5.73
N GLY A 368 9.87 -9.73 4.77
CA GLY A 368 8.64 -9.01 5.01
C GLY A 368 7.60 -9.20 3.90
N LEU A 369 6.34 -9.00 4.28
CA LEU A 369 5.21 -8.94 3.36
C LEU A 369 4.83 -7.48 3.13
N VAL A 370 4.53 -7.14 1.87
CA VAL A 370 3.86 -5.89 1.51
C VAL A 370 2.57 -6.21 0.77
N THR A 371 1.45 -5.64 1.21
CA THR A 371 0.16 -5.79 0.51
C THR A 371 -0.34 -4.46 -0.03
N ALA A 372 -1.19 -4.50 -1.04
CA ALA A 372 -1.80 -3.35 -1.67
C ALA A 372 -3.23 -3.69 -2.12
N GLY A 373 -4.17 -2.77 -1.84
CA GLY A 373 -5.59 -2.97 -2.10
C GLY A 373 -6.36 -3.52 -0.89
N ALA A 374 -7.67 -3.34 -0.93
CA ALA A 374 -8.56 -3.73 0.17
C ALA A 374 -9.94 -4.17 -0.31
N MET A 375 -10.14 -4.33 -1.61
CA MET A 375 -11.46 -4.56 -2.21
C MET A 375 -11.44 -5.81 -3.11
N SER A 376 -12.05 -5.70 -4.29
CA SER A 376 -12.22 -6.80 -5.24
C SER A 376 -10.93 -7.29 -5.88
N CYS A 377 -9.91 -6.46 -5.94
CA CYS A 377 -8.59 -6.83 -6.42
C CYS A 377 -7.49 -6.20 -5.57
N GLY A 378 -6.35 -6.84 -5.55
CA GLY A 378 -5.18 -6.38 -4.81
C GLY A 378 -3.91 -7.07 -5.27
N SER A 379 -2.79 -6.61 -4.75
CA SER A 379 -1.48 -7.17 -5.01
C SER A 379 -0.72 -7.38 -3.71
N ALA A 380 0.24 -8.30 -3.75
CA ALA A 380 1.12 -8.54 -2.63
C ALA A 380 2.49 -9.04 -3.12
N MET A 381 3.52 -8.75 -2.35
CA MET A 381 4.87 -9.28 -2.58
C MET A 381 5.54 -9.67 -1.26
N VAL A 382 6.37 -10.70 -1.33
CA VAL A 382 7.34 -11.04 -0.29
C VAL A 382 8.69 -10.50 -0.72
N ILE A 383 9.35 -9.76 0.16
CA ILE A 383 10.69 -9.19 -0.06
C ILE A 383 11.63 -9.60 1.07
N ARG A 384 12.93 -9.72 0.76
CA ARG A 384 13.95 -10.10 1.74
C ARG A 384 15.34 -9.53 1.43
N THR A 385 16.26 -9.72 2.36
CA THR A 385 17.69 -9.38 2.20
C THR A 385 18.59 -10.60 2.20
#